data_af5b7cedc3f66965eaceb486d856231f
#
_entry.id   af5b7cedc3f66965eaceb486d856231f
#
_cell.length_a   1.000
_cell.length_b   1.000
_cell.length_c   1.000
_cell.angle_alpha   90.00
_cell.angle_beta   90.00
_cell.angle_gamma   90.00
#
_symmetry.space_group_name_H-M   'P 1'
#
loop_
_entity.id
_entity.type
_entity.pdbx_description
1 polymer ?
#
loop_
_entity_poly.entity_id
_entity_poly.type
_entity_poly.pdbx_seq_one_letter_code
_entity_poly.pdbx_strand_id
1 'polypeptide(L)'
;MQVASHNESLLDGSVPARHSRSVGTRVNQKARTRAAIVQAVHELARSGAEITMPSVAQAALVSEATAYRYFPDLVTLLLEADQGTWPDPAEALAPVAGSGDPVARIGFATRLLLDGVLANESAVRAMIAGSITRPGLAARRPGHRFRLIDTALAPAAGRLDPVALAQLRRDLAVVVSADALFTLTDLCELSRPDAVDSAVHTARALTEAAFRAAEHQIVR
;
A
#
# COMPACT_ATOMS: atom_id res chain seq x y z
N MET A 1 -7.30 -32.29 86.15
CA MET A 1 -6.59 -33.14 85.16
C MET A 1 -6.81 -32.55 83.82
N GLN A 2 -6.02 -31.60 83.42
CA GLN A 2 -4.94 -31.61 82.46
C GLN A 2 -5.39 -32.26 81.11
N VAL A 3 -5.34 -31.56 80.00
CA VAL A 3 -4.15 -31.31 79.19
C VAL A 3 -4.38 -30.22 78.12
N ALA A 4 -3.30 -29.52 77.88
CA ALA A 4 -2.97 -28.45 76.99
C ALA A 4 -3.49 -28.60 75.51
N SER A 5 -3.84 -27.43 74.95
CA SER A 5 -4.04 -27.16 73.54
C SER A 5 -2.82 -26.48 72.91
N HIS A 6 -2.33 -27.03 71.79
CA HIS A 6 -1.29 -26.42 70.97
C HIS A 6 -1.90 -25.55 69.88
N ASN A 7 -1.35 -24.37 69.84
CA ASN A 7 -1.62 -23.34 68.84
C ASN A 7 -0.67 -23.59 67.64
N GLU A 8 -1.20 -23.76 66.43
CA GLU A 8 -0.39 -23.70 65.22
C GLU A 8 -0.94 -22.60 64.30
N SER A 9 -0.15 -21.55 64.26
CA SER A 9 -0.30 -20.41 63.36
C SER A 9 0.17 -20.83 61.97
N LEU A 10 -0.75 -20.90 60.99
CA LEU A 10 -0.41 -21.08 59.58
C LEU A 10 -0.08 -19.73 58.99
N LEU A 11 1.16 -19.61 58.57
CA LEU A 11 1.69 -18.50 57.80
C LEU A 11 1.08 -18.53 56.39
N ASP A 12 0.22 -17.55 56.13
CA ASP A 12 -0.25 -17.20 54.79
C ASP A 12 0.88 -16.61 53.97
N GLY A 13 1.45 -17.42 53.09
CA GLY A 13 2.50 -17.07 52.14
C GLY A 13 1.92 -16.55 50.85
N SER A 14 1.27 -15.40 50.84
CA SER A 14 0.88 -14.75 49.59
C SER A 14 2.11 -14.21 48.87
N VAL A 15 2.56 -14.95 47.84
CA VAL A 15 3.57 -14.50 46.85
C VAL A 15 2.95 -13.42 45.96
N PRO A 16 3.48 -12.18 45.93
CA PRO A 16 2.89 -11.15 45.09
C PRO A 16 3.16 -11.44 43.62
N ALA A 17 2.11 -11.47 42.81
CA ALA A 17 2.12 -11.58 41.37
C ALA A 17 2.81 -10.36 40.71
N ARG A 18 4.14 -10.29 40.72
CA ARG A 18 4.92 -9.20 40.12
C ARG A 18 5.27 -9.43 38.62
N HIS A 19 4.98 -10.59 38.05
CA HIS A 19 5.41 -10.94 36.68
C HIS A 19 4.44 -10.51 35.58
N SER A 20 3.17 -10.27 35.86
CA SER A 20 2.16 -9.93 34.84
C SER A 20 2.26 -8.49 34.32
N ARG A 21 2.64 -7.52 35.13
CA ARG A 21 2.74 -6.10 34.75
C ARG A 21 3.91 -5.79 33.81
N SER A 22 5.03 -6.50 33.93
CA SER A 22 6.23 -6.23 33.13
C SER A 22 6.11 -6.70 31.67
N VAL A 23 5.35 -7.75 31.42
CA VAL A 23 5.11 -8.28 30.06
C VAL A 23 4.24 -7.32 29.27
N GLY A 24 3.14 -6.84 29.85
CA GLY A 24 2.23 -5.88 29.19
C GLY A 24 2.93 -4.56 28.85
N THR A 25 3.81 -4.06 29.72
CA THR A 25 4.57 -2.81 29.49
C THR A 25 5.56 -2.97 28.32
N ARG A 26 6.27 -4.10 28.23
CA ARG A 26 7.22 -4.37 27.14
C ARG A 26 6.52 -4.56 25.79
N VAL A 27 5.39 -5.24 25.74
CA VAL A 27 4.58 -5.43 24.54
C VAL A 27 4.08 -4.06 24.03
N ASN A 28 3.55 -3.23 24.91
CA ASN A 28 3.08 -1.88 24.59
C ASN A 28 4.23 -0.98 24.11
N GLN A 29 5.41 -1.07 24.70
CA GLN A 29 6.56 -0.29 24.25
C GLN A 29 7.06 -0.74 22.88
N LYS A 30 7.06 -2.07 22.61
CA LYS A 30 7.41 -2.61 21.30
C LYS A 30 6.44 -2.10 20.23
N ALA A 31 5.13 -2.13 20.50
CA ALA A 31 4.11 -1.64 19.59
C ALA A 31 4.26 -0.12 19.30
N ARG A 32 4.52 0.68 20.36
CA ARG A 32 4.75 2.14 20.21
C ARG A 32 5.97 2.43 19.34
N THR A 33 7.10 1.75 19.58
CA THR A 33 8.31 1.94 18.77
C THR A 33 8.07 1.56 17.30
N ARG A 34 7.36 0.44 17.04
CA ARG A 34 7.00 0.04 15.69
C ARG A 34 6.14 1.11 15.01
N ALA A 35 5.11 1.59 15.70
CA ALA A 35 4.23 2.65 15.19
C ALA A 35 5.00 3.95 14.91
N ALA A 36 5.94 4.35 15.78
CA ALA A 36 6.77 5.53 15.58
C ALA A 36 7.64 5.42 14.31
N ILE A 37 8.22 4.24 14.03
CA ILE A 37 9.01 3.99 12.82
C ILE A 37 8.13 4.09 11.56
N VAL A 38 6.92 3.53 11.58
CA VAL A 38 5.94 3.65 10.48
C VAL A 38 5.50 5.10 10.28
N GLN A 39 5.21 5.81 11.37
CA GLN A 39 4.82 7.22 11.31
C GLN A 39 5.93 8.11 10.72
N ALA A 40 7.19 7.82 11.03
CA ALA A 40 8.32 8.53 10.45
C ALA A 40 8.39 8.40 8.91
N VAL A 41 8.00 7.25 8.36
CA VAL A 41 7.87 7.09 6.89
C VAL A 41 6.84 8.06 6.32
N HIS A 42 5.67 8.16 6.94
CA HIS A 42 4.61 9.08 6.48
C HIS A 42 5.03 10.55 6.57
N GLU A 43 5.81 10.92 7.59
CA GLU A 43 6.33 12.28 7.76
C GLU A 43 7.37 12.62 6.67
N LEU A 44 8.30 11.71 6.42
CA LEU A 44 9.30 11.86 5.36
C LEU A 44 8.63 11.91 3.96
N ALA A 45 7.65 11.04 3.70
CA ALA A 45 6.91 11.04 2.44
C ALA A 45 6.20 12.39 2.20
N ARG A 46 5.53 12.94 3.24
CA ARG A 46 4.83 14.24 3.15
C ARG A 46 5.78 15.42 2.95
N SER A 47 6.99 15.36 3.48
CA SER A 47 8.00 16.41 3.29
C SER A 47 8.75 16.29 1.96
N GLY A 48 8.56 15.21 1.19
CA GLY A 48 9.30 14.92 -0.04
C GLY A 48 10.77 14.51 0.21
N ALA A 49 11.14 14.25 1.47
CA ALA A 49 12.50 13.84 1.81
C ALA A 49 12.81 12.42 1.31
N GLU A 50 14.10 12.14 1.13
CA GLU A 50 14.56 10.80 0.78
C GLU A 50 14.26 9.83 1.92
N ILE A 51 13.64 8.70 1.58
CA ILE A 51 13.29 7.66 2.53
C ILE A 51 14.33 6.53 2.50
N THR A 52 15.15 6.50 3.53
CA THR A 52 16.17 5.48 3.80
C THR A 52 16.02 4.97 5.22
N MET A 53 16.60 3.80 5.56
CA MET A 53 16.56 3.33 6.96
C MET A 53 17.22 4.31 7.94
N PRO A 54 18.37 4.95 7.61
CA PRO A 54 18.94 6.00 8.46
C PRO A 54 18.02 7.19 8.66
N SER A 55 17.42 7.75 7.59
CA SER A 55 16.50 8.91 7.70
C SER A 55 15.25 8.58 8.53
N VAL A 56 14.70 7.37 8.36
CA VAL A 56 13.56 6.88 9.16
C VAL A 56 13.96 6.72 10.63
N ALA A 57 15.12 6.12 10.93
CA ALA A 57 15.58 5.95 12.31
C ALA A 57 15.75 7.31 13.01
N GLN A 58 16.32 8.29 12.32
CA GLN A 58 16.48 9.65 12.82
C GLN A 58 15.12 10.31 13.09
N ALA A 59 14.19 10.26 12.15
CA ALA A 59 12.85 10.83 12.30
C ALA A 59 12.04 10.14 13.43
N ALA A 60 12.19 8.83 13.58
CA ALA A 60 11.55 8.06 14.64
C ALA A 60 12.25 8.18 16.00
N LEU A 61 13.35 8.93 16.12
CA LEU A 61 14.17 9.09 17.32
C LEU A 61 14.66 7.75 17.90
N VAL A 62 15.07 6.82 17.03
CA VAL A 62 15.65 5.53 17.39
C VAL A 62 17.01 5.34 16.72
N SER A 63 17.83 4.40 17.23
CA SER A 63 19.04 4.00 16.53
C SER A 63 18.70 3.18 15.25
N GLU A 64 19.56 3.22 14.23
CA GLU A 64 19.42 2.40 13.03
C GLU A 64 19.33 0.91 13.37
N ALA A 65 20.15 0.42 14.31
CA ALA A 65 20.09 -0.96 14.79
C ALA A 65 18.72 -1.31 15.39
N THR A 66 18.06 -0.33 16.02
CA THR A 66 16.69 -0.50 16.52
C THR A 66 15.71 -0.57 15.33
N ALA A 67 15.81 0.32 14.36
CA ALA A 67 14.95 0.28 13.16
C ALA A 67 15.06 -1.05 12.43
N TYR A 68 16.29 -1.53 12.17
CA TYR A 68 16.54 -2.83 11.52
C TYR A 68 16.03 -4.04 12.34
N ARG A 69 16.00 -3.95 13.66
CA ARG A 69 15.40 -5.00 14.49
C ARG A 69 13.90 -5.13 14.33
N TYR A 70 13.19 -4.02 14.01
CA TYR A 70 11.74 -4.01 13.75
C TYR A 70 11.41 -4.32 12.31
N PHE A 71 12.21 -3.84 11.38
CA PHE A 71 12.05 -3.96 9.95
C PHE A 71 13.38 -4.36 9.31
N PRO A 72 13.53 -5.61 8.85
CA PRO A 72 14.80 -6.13 8.34
C PRO A 72 15.29 -5.40 7.08
N ASP A 73 14.38 -4.71 6.38
CA ASP A 73 14.68 -3.91 5.21
C ASP A 73 13.64 -2.80 5.00
N LEU A 74 14.02 -1.82 4.19
CA LEU A 74 13.17 -0.66 3.88
C LEU A 74 11.87 -1.05 3.17
N VAL A 75 11.92 -2.03 2.25
CA VAL A 75 10.71 -2.45 1.50
C VAL A 75 9.66 -3.03 2.45
N THR A 76 10.08 -3.86 3.40
CA THR A 76 9.17 -4.41 4.42
C THR A 76 8.52 -3.29 5.26
N LEU A 77 9.29 -2.25 5.61
CA LEU A 77 8.77 -1.08 6.32
C LEU A 77 7.77 -0.30 5.44
N LEU A 78 8.13 -0.02 4.19
CA LEU A 78 7.27 0.71 3.25
C LEU A 78 5.96 -0.03 2.97
N LEU A 79 6.00 -1.36 2.84
CA LEU A 79 4.81 -2.19 2.68
C LEU A 79 3.87 -2.13 3.90
N GLU A 80 4.42 -2.00 5.11
CA GLU A 80 3.60 -1.83 6.30
C GLU A 80 3.03 -0.40 6.39
N ALA A 81 3.83 0.60 6.05
CA ALA A 81 3.39 1.99 6.02
C ALA A 81 2.30 2.24 4.96
N ASP A 82 2.30 1.47 3.87
CA ASP A 82 1.29 1.55 2.81
C ASP A 82 -0.08 0.96 3.24
N GLN A 83 -0.10 0.11 4.28
CA GLN A 83 -1.35 -0.50 4.74
C GLN A 83 -2.32 0.56 5.27
N GLY A 84 -3.53 0.58 4.70
CA GLY A 84 -4.58 1.54 5.07
C GLY A 84 -4.39 2.97 4.51
N THR A 85 -3.33 3.22 3.73
CA THR A 85 -3.10 4.53 3.10
C THR A 85 -4.03 4.75 1.90
N TRP A 86 -4.40 3.68 1.21
CA TRP A 86 -5.27 3.73 0.04
C TRP A 86 -6.72 3.43 0.41
N PRO A 87 -7.68 4.24 -0.09
CA PRO A 87 -9.08 3.97 0.13
C PRO A 87 -9.51 2.66 -0.54
N ASP A 88 -10.64 2.12 -0.12
CA ASP A 88 -11.27 1.02 -0.82
C ASP A 88 -11.58 1.42 -2.27
N PRO A 89 -11.31 0.58 -3.28
CA PRO A 89 -11.54 0.95 -4.68
C PRO A 89 -12.96 1.33 -5.01
N ALA A 90 -13.97 0.75 -4.37
CA ALA A 90 -15.37 1.11 -4.61
C ALA A 90 -15.69 2.50 -4.06
N GLU A 91 -15.18 2.84 -2.87
CA GLU A 91 -15.30 4.18 -2.29
C GLU A 91 -14.53 5.21 -3.14
N ALA A 92 -13.30 4.88 -3.56
CA ALA A 92 -12.46 5.74 -4.37
C ALA A 92 -13.10 6.06 -5.74
N LEU A 93 -13.85 5.12 -6.31
CA LEU A 93 -14.55 5.27 -7.60
C LEU A 93 -16.01 5.75 -7.45
N ALA A 94 -16.45 6.13 -6.25
CA ALA A 94 -17.81 6.63 -6.01
C ALA A 94 -18.23 7.77 -6.96
N PRO A 95 -17.35 8.75 -7.32
CA PRO A 95 -17.73 9.82 -8.24
C PRO A 95 -18.14 9.33 -9.65
N VAL A 96 -17.69 8.15 -10.05
CA VAL A 96 -18.01 7.53 -11.35
C VAL A 96 -18.81 6.23 -11.20
N ALA A 97 -19.34 5.95 -10.01
CA ALA A 97 -20.06 4.70 -9.73
C ALA A 97 -21.31 4.53 -10.62
N GLY A 98 -22.03 5.63 -10.92
CA GLY A 98 -23.21 5.63 -11.79
C GLY A 98 -22.90 5.58 -13.30
N SER A 99 -21.63 5.65 -13.70
CA SER A 99 -21.26 5.58 -15.12
C SER A 99 -21.13 4.14 -15.58
N GLY A 100 -21.83 3.79 -16.67
CA GLY A 100 -21.64 2.55 -17.43
C GLY A 100 -20.52 2.62 -18.46
N ASP A 101 -19.88 3.79 -18.66
CA ASP A 101 -18.79 3.98 -19.60
C ASP A 101 -17.44 3.50 -19.04
N PRO A 102 -16.88 2.39 -19.55
CA PRO A 102 -15.63 1.86 -19.07
C PRO A 102 -14.45 2.80 -19.34
N VAL A 103 -14.50 3.61 -20.40
CA VAL A 103 -13.42 4.54 -20.78
C VAL A 103 -13.36 5.68 -19.78
N ALA A 104 -14.50 6.26 -19.41
CA ALA A 104 -14.57 7.30 -18.38
C ALA A 104 -14.11 6.77 -17.01
N ARG A 105 -14.54 5.57 -16.63
CA ARG A 105 -14.19 4.94 -15.33
C ARG A 105 -12.69 4.62 -15.24
N ILE A 106 -12.09 4.07 -16.30
CA ILE A 106 -10.63 3.80 -16.34
C ILE A 106 -9.84 5.11 -16.31
N GLY A 107 -10.27 6.13 -17.04
CA GLY A 107 -9.62 7.44 -17.00
C GLY A 107 -9.60 8.02 -15.59
N PHE A 108 -10.71 7.95 -14.88
CA PHE A 108 -10.80 8.39 -13.48
C PHE A 108 -9.91 7.56 -12.54
N ALA A 109 -9.96 6.22 -12.65
CA ALA A 109 -9.15 5.30 -11.85
C ALA A 109 -7.64 5.52 -12.06
N THR A 110 -7.23 5.78 -13.30
CA THR A 110 -5.83 6.06 -13.66
C THR A 110 -5.37 7.35 -12.98
N ARG A 111 -6.12 8.43 -13.12
CA ARG A 111 -5.79 9.70 -12.48
C ARG A 111 -5.69 9.56 -10.97
N LEU A 112 -6.68 8.96 -10.35
CA LEU A 112 -6.71 8.73 -8.90
C LEU A 112 -5.46 7.98 -8.40
N LEU A 113 -5.06 6.89 -9.09
CA LEU A 113 -3.85 6.15 -8.73
C LEU A 113 -2.60 7.01 -8.87
N LEU A 114 -2.46 7.71 -10.01
CA LEU A 114 -1.23 8.46 -10.30
C LEU A 114 -1.08 9.71 -9.42
N ASP A 115 -2.18 10.38 -9.10
CA ASP A 115 -2.18 11.48 -8.13
C ASP A 115 -1.76 10.97 -6.73
N GLY A 116 -2.24 9.81 -6.32
CA GLY A 116 -1.82 9.15 -5.09
C GLY A 116 -0.33 8.73 -5.09
N VAL A 117 0.19 8.29 -6.23
CA VAL A 117 1.62 8.02 -6.42
C VAL A 117 2.44 9.29 -6.25
N LEU A 118 2.03 10.40 -6.87
CA LEU A 118 2.70 11.70 -6.76
C LEU A 118 2.67 12.25 -5.34
N ALA A 119 1.56 12.07 -4.62
CA ALA A 119 1.45 12.47 -3.21
C ALA A 119 2.41 11.72 -2.28
N ASN A 120 2.87 10.52 -2.70
CA ASN A 120 3.76 9.65 -1.93
C ASN A 120 5.03 9.29 -2.73
N GLU A 121 5.48 10.17 -3.62
CA GLU A 121 6.49 9.89 -4.64
C GLU A 121 7.76 9.26 -4.08
N SER A 122 8.34 9.83 -3.02
CA SER A 122 9.60 9.34 -2.42
C SER A 122 9.46 7.92 -1.86
N ALA A 123 8.33 7.60 -1.22
CA ALA A 123 8.06 6.26 -0.71
C ALA A 123 7.87 5.24 -1.85
N VAL A 124 7.14 5.62 -2.89
CA VAL A 124 6.90 4.75 -4.06
C VAL A 124 8.19 4.49 -4.82
N ARG A 125 9.03 5.53 -5.04
CA ARG A 125 10.36 5.36 -5.68
C ARG A 125 11.26 4.43 -4.86
N ALA A 126 11.34 4.62 -3.54
CA ALA A 126 12.11 3.76 -2.66
C ALA A 126 11.62 2.30 -2.67
N MET A 127 10.30 2.09 -2.72
CA MET A 127 9.71 0.75 -2.83
C MET A 127 10.05 0.07 -4.17
N ILE A 128 9.97 0.80 -5.29
CA ILE A 128 10.33 0.29 -6.62
C ILE A 128 11.81 -0.08 -6.65
N ALA A 129 12.70 0.83 -6.27
CA ALA A 129 14.14 0.59 -6.24
C ALA A 129 14.51 -0.64 -5.40
N GLY A 130 13.94 -0.76 -4.20
CA GLY A 130 14.15 -1.91 -3.32
C GLY A 130 13.62 -3.22 -3.90
N SER A 131 12.52 -3.19 -4.65
CA SER A 131 11.95 -4.38 -5.29
C SER A 131 12.72 -4.85 -6.53
N ILE A 132 13.39 -3.94 -7.24
CA ILE A 132 14.27 -4.28 -8.38
C ILE A 132 15.52 -5.03 -7.89
N THR A 133 16.13 -4.53 -6.82
CA THR A 133 17.34 -5.16 -6.25
C THR A 133 17.06 -6.47 -5.52
N ARG A 134 15.79 -6.73 -5.16
CA ARG A 134 15.34 -7.94 -4.46
C ARG A 134 14.07 -8.51 -5.11
N PRO A 135 14.19 -9.30 -6.20
CA PRO A 135 13.04 -9.78 -6.97
C PRO A 135 11.97 -10.52 -6.15
N GLY A 136 12.35 -11.21 -5.07
CA GLY A 136 11.40 -11.86 -4.13
C GLY A 136 10.46 -10.88 -3.40
N LEU A 137 10.81 -9.59 -3.34
CA LEU A 137 9.94 -8.54 -2.77
C LEU A 137 9.01 -7.92 -3.82
N ALA A 138 9.29 -8.06 -5.10
CA ALA A 138 8.45 -7.51 -6.16
C ALA A 138 7.02 -8.06 -6.12
N ALA A 139 6.85 -9.36 -5.80
CA ALA A 139 5.54 -10.00 -5.63
C ALA A 139 4.74 -9.49 -4.42
N ARG A 140 5.39 -8.79 -3.49
CA ARG A 140 4.77 -8.20 -2.31
C ARG A 140 4.31 -6.75 -2.53
N ARG A 141 4.61 -6.16 -3.70
CA ARG A 141 4.15 -4.80 -4.03
C ARG A 141 2.61 -4.74 -3.95
N PRO A 142 2.06 -3.65 -3.38
CA PRO A 142 0.62 -3.51 -3.24
C PRO A 142 -0.09 -3.62 -4.58
N GLY A 143 -1.16 -4.40 -4.61
CA GLY A 143 -1.96 -4.64 -5.82
C GLY A 143 -2.99 -3.54 -6.11
N HIS A 144 -2.82 -2.31 -5.63
CA HIS A 144 -3.79 -1.21 -5.74
C HIS A 144 -4.24 -0.97 -7.18
N ARG A 145 -3.30 -0.95 -8.15
CA ARG A 145 -3.63 -0.77 -9.58
C ARG A 145 -4.60 -1.84 -10.09
N PHE A 146 -4.39 -3.11 -9.73
CA PHE A 146 -5.26 -4.19 -10.22
C PHE A 146 -6.66 -4.08 -9.63
N ARG A 147 -6.77 -3.77 -8.33
CA ARG A 147 -8.08 -3.57 -7.68
C ARG A 147 -8.84 -2.39 -8.28
N LEU A 148 -8.16 -1.27 -8.57
CA LEU A 148 -8.78 -0.11 -9.22
C LEU A 148 -9.21 -0.42 -10.65
N ILE A 149 -8.36 -1.07 -11.46
CA ILE A 149 -8.69 -1.51 -12.82
C ILE A 149 -9.89 -2.45 -12.80
N ASP A 150 -9.87 -3.48 -11.96
CA ASP A 150 -10.94 -4.47 -11.85
C ASP A 150 -12.26 -3.81 -11.44
N THR A 151 -12.26 -2.91 -10.45
CA THR A 151 -13.45 -2.17 -10.01
C THR A 151 -13.95 -1.18 -11.07
N ALA A 152 -13.04 -0.55 -11.82
CA ALA A 152 -13.43 0.37 -12.89
C ALA A 152 -14.08 -0.37 -14.07
N LEU A 153 -13.58 -1.55 -14.43
CA LEU A 153 -14.10 -2.36 -15.55
C LEU A 153 -15.34 -3.17 -15.18
N ALA A 154 -15.57 -3.48 -13.89
CA ALA A 154 -16.62 -4.40 -13.44
C ALA A 154 -18.00 -4.18 -14.06
N PRO A 155 -18.55 -2.93 -14.19
CA PRO A 155 -19.88 -2.72 -14.78
C PRO A 155 -19.99 -3.09 -16.26
N ALA A 156 -18.87 -3.11 -16.99
CA ALA A 156 -18.82 -3.39 -18.41
C ALA A 156 -18.12 -4.72 -18.76
N ALA A 157 -17.62 -5.45 -17.74
CA ALA A 157 -16.81 -6.65 -17.94
C ALA A 157 -17.50 -7.72 -18.78
N GLY A 158 -18.84 -7.89 -18.64
CA GLY A 158 -19.62 -8.84 -19.42
C GLY A 158 -19.76 -8.53 -20.91
N ARG A 159 -19.28 -7.35 -21.38
CA ARG A 159 -19.26 -6.97 -22.79
C ARG A 159 -18.01 -7.48 -23.54
N LEU A 160 -17.03 -7.99 -22.80
CA LEU A 160 -15.80 -8.60 -23.32
C LEU A 160 -15.81 -10.09 -23.04
N ASP A 161 -15.25 -10.89 -23.93
CA ASP A 161 -14.95 -12.27 -23.60
C ASP A 161 -13.83 -12.35 -22.53
N PRO A 162 -13.70 -13.46 -21.77
CA PRO A 162 -12.74 -13.57 -20.69
C PRO A 162 -11.27 -13.38 -21.11
N VAL A 163 -10.92 -13.75 -22.35
CA VAL A 163 -9.54 -13.62 -22.87
C VAL A 163 -9.24 -12.15 -23.16
N ALA A 164 -10.16 -11.45 -23.84
CA ALA A 164 -10.05 -10.03 -24.14
C ALA A 164 -10.03 -9.18 -22.85
N LEU A 165 -10.87 -9.49 -21.86
CA LEU A 165 -10.86 -8.82 -20.57
C LEU A 165 -9.53 -9.02 -19.83
N ALA A 166 -9.01 -10.24 -19.81
CA ALA A 166 -7.73 -10.54 -19.20
C ALA A 166 -6.56 -9.85 -19.91
N GLN A 167 -6.64 -9.70 -21.26
CA GLN A 167 -5.64 -8.96 -22.02
C GLN A 167 -5.70 -7.47 -21.68
N LEU A 168 -6.88 -6.85 -21.75
CA LEU A 168 -7.06 -5.44 -21.41
C LEU A 168 -6.54 -5.13 -19.99
N ARG A 169 -6.82 -6.02 -19.03
CA ARG A 169 -6.32 -5.89 -17.65
C ARG A 169 -4.79 -5.86 -17.60
N ARG A 170 -4.09 -6.69 -18.39
CA ARG A 170 -2.62 -6.70 -18.46
C ARG A 170 -2.08 -5.43 -19.12
N ASP A 171 -2.69 -4.99 -20.21
CA ASP A 171 -2.28 -3.79 -20.93
C ASP A 171 -2.43 -2.55 -20.07
N LEU A 172 -3.55 -2.42 -19.37
CA LEU A 172 -3.79 -1.35 -18.42
C LEU A 172 -2.81 -1.40 -17.24
N ALA A 173 -2.44 -2.58 -16.76
CA ALA A 173 -1.49 -2.69 -15.63
C ALA A 173 -0.09 -2.14 -15.94
N VAL A 174 0.29 -2.05 -17.22
CA VAL A 174 1.53 -1.41 -17.66
C VAL A 174 1.42 0.10 -17.56
N VAL A 175 0.33 0.67 -18.05
CA VAL A 175 0.12 2.13 -18.15
C VAL A 175 -0.35 2.73 -16.82
N VAL A 176 -1.26 2.06 -16.12
CA VAL A 176 -1.80 2.47 -14.82
C VAL A 176 -0.81 2.06 -13.72
N SER A 177 0.37 2.68 -13.73
CA SER A 177 1.47 2.30 -12.84
C SER A 177 2.40 3.46 -12.51
N ALA A 178 3.03 3.40 -11.35
CA ALA A 178 4.10 4.33 -10.97
C ALA A 178 5.31 4.22 -11.91
N ASP A 179 5.60 3.02 -12.42
CA ASP A 179 6.71 2.79 -13.34
C ASP A 179 6.49 3.57 -14.65
N ALA A 180 5.26 3.55 -15.20
CA ALA A 180 4.89 4.35 -16.38
C ALA A 180 4.95 5.86 -16.09
N LEU A 181 4.42 6.31 -14.95
CA LEU A 181 4.47 7.71 -14.54
C LEU A 181 5.90 8.22 -14.47
N PHE A 182 6.80 7.48 -13.82
CA PHE A 182 8.21 7.87 -13.69
C PHE A 182 8.97 7.80 -15.03
N THR A 183 8.58 6.91 -15.93
CA THR A 183 9.09 6.93 -17.31
C THR A 183 8.70 8.25 -18.01
N LEU A 184 7.46 8.70 -17.85
CA LEU A 184 6.98 9.92 -18.48
C LEU A 184 7.63 11.18 -17.86
N THR A 185 7.82 11.22 -16.55
CA THR A 185 8.48 12.37 -15.89
C THR A 185 9.99 12.39 -16.08
N ASP A 186 10.67 11.22 -15.94
CA ASP A 186 12.13 11.18 -15.82
C ASP A 186 12.82 11.00 -17.17
N LEU A 187 12.20 10.30 -18.13
CA LEU A 187 12.78 10.03 -19.44
C LEU A 187 12.15 10.86 -20.56
N CYS A 188 10.84 11.13 -20.48
CA CYS A 188 10.15 11.99 -21.43
C CYS A 188 10.10 13.45 -20.99
N GLU A 189 10.63 13.77 -19.82
CA GLU A 189 10.76 15.12 -19.25
C GLU A 189 9.42 15.88 -19.17
N LEU A 190 8.30 15.16 -19.06
CA LEU A 190 6.99 15.76 -18.91
C LEU A 190 6.81 16.36 -17.52
N SER A 191 6.07 17.45 -17.45
CA SER A 191 5.59 17.93 -16.16
C SER A 191 4.69 16.88 -15.48
N ARG A 192 4.58 16.91 -14.14
CA ARG A 192 3.73 15.96 -13.42
C ARG A 192 2.28 15.92 -13.94
N PRO A 193 1.60 17.07 -14.16
CA PRO A 193 0.26 17.07 -14.75
C PRO A 193 0.22 16.45 -16.14
N ASP A 194 1.16 16.80 -17.02
CA ASP A 194 1.20 16.30 -18.40
C ASP A 194 1.47 14.79 -18.43
N ALA A 195 2.31 14.29 -17.52
CA ALA A 195 2.58 12.85 -17.40
C ALA A 195 1.32 12.07 -16.96
N VAL A 196 0.55 12.61 -15.99
CA VAL A 196 -0.73 12.02 -15.58
C VAL A 196 -1.72 12.05 -16.74
N ASP A 197 -1.85 13.17 -17.44
CA ASP A 197 -2.76 13.32 -18.58
C ASP A 197 -2.40 12.38 -19.72
N SER A 198 -1.12 12.20 -20.04
CA SER A 198 -0.63 11.25 -21.02
C SER A 198 -0.96 9.80 -20.67
N ALA A 199 -0.76 9.41 -19.42
CA ALA A 199 -1.11 8.07 -18.96
C ALA A 199 -2.64 7.84 -18.98
N VAL A 200 -3.43 8.82 -18.56
CA VAL A 200 -4.90 8.78 -18.64
C VAL A 200 -5.37 8.64 -20.09
N HIS A 201 -4.79 9.42 -21.02
CA HIS A 201 -5.09 9.32 -22.44
C HIS A 201 -4.83 7.91 -22.97
N THR A 202 -3.66 7.35 -22.68
CA THR A 202 -3.27 6.00 -23.13
C THR A 202 -4.19 4.93 -22.54
N ALA A 203 -4.50 4.99 -21.25
CA ALA A 203 -5.40 4.02 -20.60
C ALA A 203 -6.81 4.05 -21.21
N ARG A 204 -7.33 5.25 -21.53
CA ARG A 204 -8.62 5.44 -22.22
C ARG A 204 -8.60 4.86 -23.62
N ALA A 205 -7.55 5.14 -24.40
CA ALA A 205 -7.39 4.64 -25.76
C ALA A 205 -7.34 3.10 -25.82
N LEU A 206 -6.59 2.46 -24.91
CA LEU A 206 -6.56 1.00 -24.79
C LEU A 206 -7.95 0.42 -24.47
N THR A 207 -8.65 1.03 -23.52
CA THR A 207 -9.99 0.60 -23.14
C THR A 207 -10.97 0.74 -24.29
N GLU A 208 -11.00 1.89 -24.96
CA GLU A 208 -11.86 2.14 -26.12
C GLU A 208 -11.59 1.14 -27.25
N ALA A 209 -10.32 0.88 -27.56
CA ALA A 209 -9.92 -0.07 -28.59
C ALA A 209 -10.42 -1.49 -28.29
N ALA A 210 -10.29 -1.95 -27.05
CA ALA A 210 -10.74 -3.28 -26.63
C ALA A 210 -12.26 -3.45 -26.77
N PHE A 211 -13.05 -2.47 -26.29
CA PHE A 211 -14.51 -2.52 -26.39
C PHE A 211 -15.01 -2.38 -27.82
N ARG A 212 -14.39 -1.52 -28.65
CA ARG A 212 -14.70 -1.39 -30.06
C ARG A 212 -14.44 -2.69 -30.84
N ALA A 213 -13.33 -3.38 -30.55
CA ALA A 213 -13.01 -4.66 -31.14
C ALA A 213 -14.06 -5.74 -30.84
N ALA A 214 -14.55 -5.79 -29.61
CA ALA A 214 -15.59 -6.72 -29.18
C ALA A 214 -16.94 -6.46 -29.91
N GLU A 215 -17.33 -5.19 -30.09
CA GLU A 215 -18.55 -4.82 -30.82
C GLU A 215 -18.51 -5.29 -32.28
N HIS A 216 -17.36 -5.22 -32.96
CA HIS A 216 -17.20 -5.70 -34.32
C HIS A 216 -17.22 -7.23 -34.44
N GLN A 217 -16.91 -7.98 -33.40
CA GLN A 217 -16.97 -9.44 -33.40
C GLN A 217 -18.42 -9.98 -33.27
N ILE A 218 -19.29 -9.23 -32.60
CA ILE A 218 -20.71 -9.61 -32.41
C ILE A 218 -21.53 -9.44 -33.71
N VAL A 219 -21.09 -8.56 -34.60
CA VAL A 219 -21.82 -8.24 -35.87
C VAL A 219 -21.45 -9.18 -37.03
N ARG A 220 -20.49 -10.07 -36.81
CA ARG A 220 -20.10 -11.11 -37.81
C ARG A 220 -20.68 -12.46 -37.45
#